data_0e08daf9310244fba5009b9f4bfc280b
#
_entry.id   0e08daf9310244fba5009b9f4bfc280b
#
_cell.length_a   1.000
_cell.length_b   1.000
_cell.length_c   1.000
_cell.angle_alpha   90.00
_cell.angle_beta   90.00
_cell.angle_gamma   90.00
#
_symmetry.space_group_name_H-M   'P 1'
#
loop_
_entity.id
_entity.type
_entity.pdbx_description
1 polymer ?
#
loop_
_entity_poly.entity_id
_entity_poly.type
_entity_poly.pdbx_seq_one_letter_code
_entity_poly.pdbx_strand_id
1 'polypeptide(L)'
;MKTPQMMGGGHPPMGRGPRDFSGGGRIGNENPLRPHRERSLEEIMKTVWLTPENAAFERRGGLLWLTLDGKETRVSLRRDFPFEELWSYISVLNPEEEEIGLIRSVDLFGEETRTLLREELERRYYAPVILRIVSLKERYGFSYWKVETAEGEVEFTMHDTYKNLIHIDAKRVILLDVDGNRFEIPDVSALDKKSARKIELYL
;
A
#
# COMPACT_ATOMS: atom_id res chain seq x y z
N MET A 1 -41.31 -43.71 -56.87
CA MET A 1 -40.93 -45.04 -56.39
C MET A 1 -39.93 -44.91 -55.29
N LYS A 2 -40.25 -45.49 -54.14
CA LYS A 2 -39.44 -45.82 -52.98
C LYS A 2 -38.95 -44.71 -52.03
N THR A 3 -39.76 -44.46 -50.99
CA THR A 3 -39.33 -44.41 -49.58
C THR A 3 -38.81 -45.76 -49.13
N PRO A 4 -38.19 -45.98 -47.95
CA PRO A 4 -37.95 -45.19 -46.76
C PRO A 4 -36.54 -45.46 -46.14
N GLN A 5 -36.10 -44.81 -45.13
CA GLN A 5 -35.93 -45.41 -43.79
C GLN A 5 -35.39 -44.44 -42.77
N MET A 6 -36.03 -44.53 -41.62
CA MET A 6 -35.64 -43.94 -40.33
C MET A 6 -34.38 -44.60 -39.76
N MET A 7 -33.76 -43.91 -38.87
CA MET A 7 -33.27 -44.23 -37.52
C MET A 7 -31.86 -43.72 -37.23
N GLY A 8 -31.77 -43.17 -36.05
CA GLY A 8 -30.51 -43.04 -35.36
C GLY A 8 -30.45 -41.80 -34.42
N GLY A 9 -31.13 -41.94 -33.27
CA GLY A 9 -30.99 -40.98 -32.19
C GLY A 9 -29.55 -40.96 -31.65
N GLY A 10 -28.94 -39.81 -31.59
CA GLY A 10 -27.72 -39.55 -30.89
C GLY A 10 -27.94 -38.49 -29.81
N HIS A 11 -27.88 -38.95 -28.57
CA HIS A 11 -27.94 -38.07 -27.41
C HIS A 11 -26.83 -37.00 -27.44
N PRO A 12 -27.09 -35.75 -26.99
CA PRO A 12 -26.04 -34.76 -26.81
C PRO A 12 -25.19 -35.19 -25.62
N PRO A 13 -23.84 -34.97 -25.67
CA PRO A 13 -22.98 -35.27 -24.54
C PRO A 13 -23.25 -34.28 -23.43
N MET A 14 -23.39 -34.81 -22.24
CA MET A 14 -23.52 -34.08 -20.97
C MET A 14 -22.44 -33.03 -20.77
N GLY A 15 -22.89 -31.95 -20.17
CA GLY A 15 -22.11 -30.78 -19.79
C GLY A 15 -20.89 -31.15 -18.95
N ARG A 16 -19.80 -30.54 -19.31
CA ARG A 16 -18.65 -30.41 -18.41
C ARG A 16 -19.03 -29.36 -17.37
N GLY A 17 -19.04 -29.79 -16.12
CA GLY A 17 -19.21 -28.91 -14.96
C GLY A 17 -18.14 -27.81 -14.90
N PRO A 18 -18.40 -26.75 -14.14
CA PRO A 18 -17.47 -25.63 -14.04
C PRO A 18 -16.14 -26.13 -13.47
N ARG A 19 -15.05 -25.81 -14.18
CA ARG A 19 -13.70 -26.03 -13.65
C ARG A 19 -13.51 -25.08 -12.48
N ASP A 20 -13.31 -25.64 -11.30
CA ASP A 20 -12.81 -24.94 -10.14
C ASP A 20 -11.46 -24.30 -10.48
N PHE A 21 -11.46 -23.00 -10.66
CA PHE A 21 -10.27 -22.15 -10.65
C PHE A 21 -9.97 -21.73 -9.21
N SER A 22 -9.72 -22.68 -8.33
CA SER A 22 -9.14 -22.42 -7.01
C SER A 22 -7.62 -22.50 -7.08
N GLY A 23 -7.00 -21.49 -7.65
CA GLY A 23 -5.55 -21.40 -7.81
C GLY A 23 -5.08 -19.95 -8.02
N GLY A 24 -5.82 -18.99 -7.48
CA GLY A 24 -5.35 -17.62 -7.37
C GLY A 24 -4.58 -17.47 -6.07
N GLY A 25 -3.24 -17.52 -6.14
CA GLY A 25 -2.40 -17.04 -5.05
C GLY A 25 -2.86 -15.62 -4.70
N ARG A 26 -3.36 -15.44 -3.49
CA ARG A 26 -3.64 -14.12 -2.93
C ARG A 26 -2.30 -13.44 -2.80
N ILE A 27 -1.96 -12.60 -3.77
CA ILE A 27 -1.00 -11.52 -3.54
C ILE A 27 -1.71 -10.65 -2.51
N GLY A 28 -1.24 -10.73 -1.27
CA GLY A 28 -1.78 -9.94 -0.17
C GLY A 28 -1.54 -8.46 -0.45
N ASN A 29 -2.49 -7.85 -1.13
CA ASN A 29 -2.55 -6.39 -1.26
C ASN A 29 -3.12 -5.85 0.06
N GLU A 30 -2.34 -5.96 1.15
CA GLU A 30 -2.69 -5.29 2.38
C GLU A 30 -2.59 -3.79 2.15
N ASN A 31 -3.75 -3.14 2.14
CA ASN A 31 -3.86 -1.69 2.14
C ASN A 31 -3.07 -1.17 3.36
N PRO A 32 -1.92 -0.48 3.18
CA PRO A 32 -1.08 -0.02 4.28
C PRO A 32 -1.74 1.09 5.12
N LEU A 33 -2.97 1.47 4.76
CA LEU A 33 -3.80 2.44 5.46
C LEU A 33 -4.96 1.76 6.21
N ARG A 34 -4.92 0.44 6.41
CA ARG A 34 -5.89 -0.20 7.32
C ARG A 34 -5.75 0.42 8.69
N PRO A 35 -6.86 0.86 9.31
CA PRO A 35 -6.83 1.38 10.66
C PRO A 35 -6.19 0.35 11.58
N HIS A 36 -5.33 0.82 12.47
CA HIS A 36 -4.67 -0.01 13.47
C HIS A 36 -5.70 -0.87 14.20
N ARG A 37 -5.45 -2.17 14.20
CA ARG A 37 -6.06 -3.05 15.20
C ARG A 37 -5.54 -2.58 16.56
N GLU A 38 -6.45 -2.14 17.44
CA GLU A 38 -6.09 -1.85 18.83
C GLU A 38 -5.41 -3.10 19.41
N ARG A 39 -4.12 -2.96 19.75
CA ARG A 39 -3.38 -4.04 20.39
C ARG A 39 -3.92 -4.23 21.80
N SER A 40 -4.10 -5.48 22.21
CA SER A 40 -4.45 -5.78 23.61
C SER A 40 -3.28 -5.40 24.54
N LEU A 41 -3.57 -5.12 25.81
CA LEU A 41 -2.52 -4.87 26.82
C LEU A 41 -1.52 -6.03 26.91
N GLU A 42 -1.96 -7.26 26.67
CA GLU A 42 -1.09 -8.44 26.65
C GLU A 42 -0.15 -8.45 25.43
N GLU A 43 -0.61 -7.97 24.26
CA GLU A 43 0.24 -7.81 23.07
C GLU A 43 1.26 -6.69 23.26
N ILE A 44 0.88 -5.57 23.92
CA ILE A 44 1.78 -4.48 24.25
C ILE A 44 2.84 -4.93 25.27
N MET A 45 2.48 -5.75 26.23
CA MET A 45 3.41 -6.30 27.23
C MET A 45 4.43 -7.29 26.65
N LYS A 46 4.15 -7.90 25.51
CA LYS A 46 5.06 -8.79 24.76
C LYS A 46 5.91 -8.07 23.72
N THR A 47 5.70 -6.77 23.54
CA THR A 47 6.42 -5.99 22.53
C THR A 47 7.90 -5.93 22.85
N VAL A 48 8.75 -6.37 21.94
CA VAL A 48 10.20 -6.22 22.00
C VAL A 48 10.56 -4.82 21.53
N TRP A 49 11.04 -3.98 22.45
CA TRP A 49 11.53 -2.66 22.08
C TRP A 49 12.95 -2.76 21.51
N LEU A 50 13.09 -2.26 20.28
CA LEU A 50 14.37 -2.20 19.59
C LEU A 50 15.04 -0.85 19.90
N THR A 51 16.24 -0.94 20.46
CA THR A 51 17.05 0.19 20.89
C THR A 51 18.46 0.09 20.31
N PRO A 52 19.27 1.15 20.33
CA PRO A 52 20.65 1.07 19.87
C PRO A 52 21.51 0.02 20.57
N GLU A 53 21.12 -0.38 21.80
CA GLU A 53 21.87 -1.34 22.62
C GLU A 53 21.61 -2.80 22.22
N ASN A 54 20.42 -3.10 21.68
CA ASN A 54 20.03 -4.49 21.38
C ASN A 54 19.83 -4.76 19.88
N ALA A 55 19.72 -3.74 19.05
CA ALA A 55 19.38 -3.86 17.64
C ALA A 55 20.39 -3.12 16.74
N ALA A 56 21.02 -3.85 15.83
CA ALA A 56 21.87 -3.28 14.79
C ALA A 56 21.22 -3.47 13.42
N PHE A 57 21.15 -2.38 12.65
CA PHE A 57 20.57 -2.38 11.31
C PHE A 57 21.64 -2.17 10.25
N GLU A 58 21.54 -2.90 9.14
CA GLU A 58 22.47 -2.83 8.02
C GLU A 58 21.74 -3.02 6.70
N ARG A 59 22.21 -2.34 5.63
CA ARG A 59 21.71 -2.57 4.27
C ARG A 59 22.69 -3.46 3.52
N ARG A 60 22.22 -4.64 3.08
CA ARG A 60 22.98 -5.58 2.25
C ARG A 60 22.19 -5.94 1.00
N GLY A 61 22.77 -5.75 -0.17
CA GLY A 61 22.10 -6.07 -1.44
C GLY A 61 20.79 -5.33 -1.67
N GLY A 62 20.65 -4.11 -1.14
CA GLY A 62 19.42 -3.33 -1.24
C GLY A 62 18.29 -3.73 -0.26
N LEU A 63 18.57 -4.70 0.62
CA LEU A 63 17.64 -5.18 1.64
C LEU A 63 18.09 -4.74 3.04
N LEU A 64 17.14 -4.49 3.92
CA LEU A 64 17.40 -4.18 5.32
C LEU A 64 17.55 -5.45 6.14
N TRP A 65 18.60 -5.51 6.94
CA TRP A 65 18.89 -6.60 7.88
C TRP A 65 18.92 -6.07 9.29
N LEU A 66 18.40 -6.84 10.22
CA LEU A 66 18.48 -6.61 11.66
C LEU A 66 19.29 -7.73 12.31
N THR A 67 20.24 -7.33 13.14
CA THR A 67 20.87 -8.21 14.13
C THR A 67 20.25 -7.93 15.49
N LEU A 68 19.56 -8.91 16.05
CA LEU A 68 18.95 -8.88 17.37
C LEU A 68 19.40 -10.12 18.15
N ASP A 69 19.97 -9.92 19.34
CA ASP A 69 20.51 -11.01 20.16
C ASP A 69 21.46 -11.97 19.42
N GLY A 70 22.26 -11.42 18.50
CA GLY A 70 23.21 -12.18 17.68
C GLY A 70 22.60 -12.96 16.52
N LYS A 71 21.28 -12.86 16.32
CA LYS A 71 20.57 -13.46 15.17
C LYS A 71 20.35 -12.42 14.09
N GLU A 72 20.77 -12.74 12.88
CA GLU A 72 20.52 -11.91 11.70
C GLU A 72 19.19 -12.31 11.02
N THR A 73 18.37 -11.33 10.71
CA THR A 73 17.08 -11.53 10.02
C THR A 73 16.87 -10.41 9.01
N ARG A 74 16.44 -10.76 7.80
CA ARG A 74 15.97 -9.77 6.84
C ARG A 74 14.69 -9.16 7.38
N VAL A 75 14.55 -7.82 7.28
CA VAL A 75 13.40 -7.12 7.83
C VAL A 75 12.84 -6.09 6.88
N SER A 76 11.61 -5.70 7.15
CA SER A 76 10.95 -4.54 6.57
C SER A 76 10.41 -3.64 7.69
N LEU A 77 10.26 -2.35 7.38
CA LEU A 77 9.76 -1.37 8.33
C LEU A 77 8.33 -0.97 8.00
N ARG A 78 7.49 -0.78 9.01
CA ARG A 78 6.13 -0.27 8.87
C ARG A 78 5.87 0.82 9.91
N ARG A 79 5.37 1.98 9.46
CA ARG A 79 4.90 3.04 10.35
C ARG A 79 3.58 2.62 10.99
N ASP A 80 3.51 2.68 12.29
CA ASP A 80 2.26 2.45 13.01
C ASP A 80 1.33 3.67 12.91
N PHE A 81 1.90 4.87 12.87
CA PHE A 81 1.20 6.13 12.67
C PHE A 81 1.75 6.83 11.43
N PRO A 82 1.33 6.40 10.21
CA PRO A 82 2.00 6.82 8.97
C PRO A 82 1.82 8.29 8.62
N PHE A 83 0.96 9.02 9.31
CA PHE A 83 0.63 10.40 9.01
C PHE A 83 1.00 11.40 10.11
N GLU A 84 0.92 10.97 11.37
CA GLU A 84 1.16 11.82 12.55
C GLU A 84 2.59 11.70 13.06
N GLU A 85 3.09 10.45 13.15
CA GLU A 85 4.35 10.11 13.79
C GLU A 85 5.30 9.42 12.80
N LEU A 86 5.81 10.20 11.84
CA LEU A 86 6.58 9.65 10.70
C LEU A 86 7.85 8.87 11.12
N TRP A 87 8.44 9.22 12.27
CA TRP A 87 9.72 8.68 12.74
C TRP A 87 9.64 7.94 14.07
N SER A 88 8.41 7.78 14.57
CA SER A 88 8.12 7.10 15.83
C SER A 88 7.20 5.90 15.61
N TYR A 89 7.26 4.95 16.52
CA TYR A 89 6.42 3.74 16.51
C TYR A 89 6.49 2.98 15.18
N ILE A 90 7.71 2.50 14.90
CA ILE A 90 7.98 1.75 13.68
C ILE A 90 8.04 0.26 13.99
N SER A 91 7.07 -0.49 13.48
CA SER A 91 7.09 -1.96 13.53
C SER A 91 8.18 -2.50 12.60
N VAL A 92 8.97 -3.42 13.12
CA VAL A 92 9.98 -4.17 12.36
C VAL A 92 9.45 -5.58 12.11
N LEU A 93 9.29 -5.93 10.84
CA LEU A 93 8.64 -7.16 10.40
C LEU A 93 9.66 -8.09 9.77
N ASN A 94 9.49 -9.41 10.02
CA ASN A 94 10.22 -10.46 9.31
C ASN A 94 9.67 -10.66 7.88
N PRO A 95 10.27 -11.56 7.05
CA PRO A 95 9.77 -11.85 5.71
C PRO A 95 8.35 -12.43 5.66
N GLU A 96 7.89 -13.03 6.75
CA GLU A 96 6.55 -13.59 6.94
C GLU A 96 5.53 -12.52 7.38
N GLU A 97 5.96 -11.24 7.45
CA GLU A 97 5.18 -10.09 7.91
C GLU A 97 4.78 -10.13 9.40
N GLU A 98 5.46 -10.95 10.18
CA GLU A 98 5.29 -10.98 11.63
C GLU A 98 6.16 -9.92 12.29
N GLU A 99 5.62 -9.21 13.28
CA GLU A 99 6.35 -8.22 14.04
C GLU A 99 7.35 -8.88 15.00
N ILE A 100 8.62 -8.57 14.82
CA ILE A 100 9.72 -9.03 15.68
C ILE A 100 10.15 -7.98 16.70
N GLY A 101 9.75 -6.73 16.52
CA GLY A 101 10.02 -5.67 17.47
C GLY A 101 9.51 -4.32 17.01
N LEU A 102 9.53 -3.36 17.92
CA LEU A 102 9.04 -2.01 17.73
C LEU A 102 10.13 -0.97 18.06
N ILE A 103 10.38 -0.05 17.15
CA ILE A 103 11.24 1.12 17.38
C ILE A 103 10.37 2.25 17.90
N ARG A 104 10.67 2.77 19.08
CA ARG A 104 9.93 3.91 19.66
C ARG A 104 10.15 5.19 18.85
N SER A 105 11.39 5.49 18.48
CA SER A 105 11.75 6.57 17.58
C SER A 105 13.06 6.24 16.89
N VAL A 106 13.14 6.50 15.59
CA VAL A 106 14.39 6.35 14.83
C VAL A 106 15.48 7.34 15.29
N ASP A 107 15.08 8.44 15.94
CA ASP A 107 16.00 9.46 16.45
C ASP A 107 16.80 9.03 17.66
N LEU A 108 16.44 7.91 18.28
CA LEU A 108 17.22 7.30 19.37
C LEU A 108 18.48 6.60 18.84
N PHE A 109 18.55 6.26 17.56
CA PHE A 109 19.70 5.59 16.95
C PHE A 109 20.79 6.59 16.54
N GLY A 110 22.01 6.10 16.45
CA GLY A 110 23.13 6.87 15.92
C GLY A 110 22.87 7.35 14.49
N GLU A 111 23.59 8.38 14.06
CA GLU A 111 23.32 9.10 12.81
C GLU A 111 23.27 8.19 11.58
N GLU A 112 24.20 7.24 11.48
CA GLU A 112 24.26 6.29 10.35
C GLU A 112 23.01 5.41 10.29
N THR A 113 22.66 4.76 11.41
CA THR A 113 21.47 3.91 11.50
C THR A 113 20.18 4.73 11.33
N ARG A 114 20.11 5.91 11.90
CA ARG A 114 18.96 6.82 11.74
C ARG A 114 18.75 7.18 10.27
N THR A 115 19.81 7.53 9.56
CA THR A 115 19.75 7.84 8.13
C THR A 115 19.26 6.62 7.33
N LEU A 116 19.83 5.45 7.61
CA LEU A 116 19.43 4.19 6.97
C LEU A 116 17.96 3.88 7.17
N LEU A 117 17.45 3.98 8.41
CA LEU A 117 16.04 3.70 8.74
C LEU A 117 15.10 4.72 8.10
N ARG A 118 15.49 6.00 8.06
CA ARG A 118 14.68 7.05 7.39
C ARG A 118 14.59 6.81 5.90
N GLU A 119 15.70 6.55 5.21
CA GLU A 119 15.71 6.24 3.78
C GLU A 119 14.84 5.02 3.45
N GLU A 120 14.87 3.98 4.29
CA GLU A 120 14.05 2.78 4.10
C GLU A 120 12.55 3.08 4.24
N LEU A 121 12.18 3.88 5.24
CA LEU A 121 10.81 4.33 5.43
C LEU A 121 10.35 5.27 4.31
N GLU A 122 11.16 6.23 3.91
CA GLU A 122 10.84 7.15 2.80
C GLU A 122 10.62 6.39 1.50
N ARG A 123 11.49 5.42 1.19
CA ARG A 123 11.33 4.58 0.00
C ARG A 123 10.02 3.79 0.01
N ARG A 124 9.62 3.24 1.17
CA ARG A 124 8.37 2.48 1.30
C ARG A 124 7.13 3.35 1.25
N TYR A 125 7.22 4.56 1.75
CA TYR A 125 6.09 5.49 1.88
C TYR A 125 6.15 6.65 0.87
N TYR A 126 6.97 6.49 -0.17
CA TYR A 126 7.07 7.49 -1.22
C TYR A 126 5.70 7.74 -1.86
N ALA A 127 5.34 9.01 -1.96
CA ALA A 127 4.13 9.47 -2.60
C ALA A 127 4.46 10.73 -3.42
N PRO A 128 4.49 10.63 -4.77
CA PRO A 128 4.67 11.80 -5.62
C PRO A 128 3.66 12.90 -5.29
N VAL A 129 4.15 14.13 -5.15
CA VAL A 129 3.29 15.29 -4.89
C VAL A 129 2.61 15.73 -6.17
N ILE A 130 1.29 15.79 -6.16
CA ILE A 130 0.47 16.31 -7.25
C ILE A 130 0.49 17.84 -7.18
N LEU A 131 1.08 18.46 -8.18
CA LEU A 131 1.12 19.90 -8.34
C LEU A 131 -0.11 20.43 -9.09
N ARG A 132 -0.62 19.65 -10.04
CA ARG A 132 -1.76 20.00 -10.86
C ARG A 132 -2.49 18.75 -11.38
N ILE A 133 -3.82 18.84 -11.48
CA ILE A 133 -4.65 17.81 -12.09
C ILE A 133 -4.94 18.23 -13.54
N VAL A 134 -4.30 17.58 -14.49
CA VAL A 134 -4.45 17.85 -15.92
C VAL A 134 -5.83 17.38 -16.40
N SER A 135 -6.17 16.11 -16.11
CA SER A 135 -7.51 15.57 -16.38
C SER A 135 -7.94 14.57 -15.32
N LEU A 136 -9.25 14.50 -15.11
CA LEU A 136 -9.93 13.49 -14.30
C LEU A 136 -11.17 13.07 -15.05
N LYS A 137 -11.31 11.77 -15.32
CA LYS A 137 -12.46 11.19 -16.02
C LYS A 137 -12.96 10.00 -15.23
N GLU A 138 -14.27 9.91 -15.05
CA GLU A 138 -14.91 8.75 -14.41
C GLU A 138 -15.62 7.87 -15.42
N ARG A 139 -15.49 6.57 -15.23
CA ARG A 139 -16.22 5.58 -16.00
C ARG A 139 -16.34 4.26 -15.24
N TYR A 140 -17.58 3.78 -15.05
CA TYR A 140 -17.87 2.48 -14.45
C TYR A 140 -17.24 2.26 -13.05
N GLY A 141 -17.25 3.28 -12.20
CA GLY A 141 -16.67 3.20 -10.84
C GLY A 141 -15.14 3.34 -10.78
N PHE A 142 -14.51 3.58 -11.94
CA PHE A 142 -13.09 3.92 -12.01
C PHE A 142 -12.92 5.39 -12.35
N SER A 143 -11.91 6.01 -11.77
CA SER A 143 -11.44 7.35 -12.16
C SER A 143 -10.05 7.25 -12.77
N TYR A 144 -9.88 7.94 -13.88
CA TYR A 144 -8.65 8.01 -14.67
C TYR A 144 -8.05 9.40 -14.48
N TRP A 145 -6.91 9.42 -13.85
CA TRP A 145 -6.19 10.60 -13.44
C TRP A 145 -5.00 10.84 -14.37
N LYS A 146 -4.83 12.09 -14.77
CA LYS A 146 -3.61 12.60 -15.38
C LYS A 146 -3.19 13.81 -14.59
N VAL A 147 -2.02 13.73 -13.96
CA VAL A 147 -1.53 14.72 -13.02
C VAL A 147 -0.11 15.15 -13.38
N GLU A 148 0.27 16.32 -12.92
CA GLU A 148 1.63 16.85 -12.99
C GLU A 148 2.25 16.77 -11.60
N THR A 149 3.43 16.17 -11.51
CA THR A 149 4.25 16.06 -10.30
C THR A 149 5.59 16.76 -10.53
N ALA A 150 6.45 16.80 -9.50
CA ALA A 150 7.80 17.35 -9.64
C ALA A 150 8.67 16.54 -10.62
N GLU A 151 8.41 15.24 -10.74
CA GLU A 151 9.14 14.32 -11.62
C GLU A 151 8.56 14.28 -13.04
N GLY A 152 7.43 14.94 -13.28
CA GLY A 152 6.78 14.98 -14.58
C GLY A 152 5.30 14.62 -14.53
N GLU A 153 4.76 14.34 -15.71
CA GLU A 153 3.35 13.98 -15.89
C GLU A 153 3.16 12.49 -15.63
N VAL A 154 2.17 12.14 -14.82
CA VAL A 154 1.84 10.77 -14.43
C VAL A 154 0.37 10.49 -14.70
N GLU A 155 0.08 9.28 -15.19
CA GLU A 155 -1.28 8.78 -15.36
C GLU A 155 -1.49 7.58 -14.43
N PHE A 156 -2.62 7.56 -13.71
CA PHE A 156 -3.01 6.45 -12.84
C PHE A 156 -4.52 6.28 -12.78
N THR A 157 -4.96 5.14 -12.30
CA THR A 157 -6.37 4.78 -12.19
C THR A 157 -6.72 4.49 -10.73
N MET A 158 -7.84 5.02 -10.27
CA MET A 158 -8.40 4.66 -8.96
C MET A 158 -9.71 3.92 -9.15
N HIS A 159 -9.98 2.95 -8.31
CA HIS A 159 -11.29 2.33 -8.15
C HIS A 159 -11.95 2.92 -6.92
N ASP A 160 -13.24 3.27 -7.00
CA ASP A 160 -13.99 3.87 -5.88
C ASP A 160 -13.22 5.06 -5.24
N THR A 161 -13.16 6.16 -5.97
CA THR A 161 -12.38 7.35 -5.59
C THR A 161 -12.68 7.84 -4.17
N TYR A 162 -13.95 7.76 -3.74
CA TYR A 162 -14.35 8.18 -2.39
C TYR A 162 -13.69 7.37 -1.27
N LYS A 163 -13.41 6.08 -1.49
CA LYS A 163 -12.73 5.23 -0.51
C LYS A 163 -11.22 5.33 -0.56
N ASN A 164 -10.69 5.66 -1.74
CA ASN A 164 -9.25 5.66 -2.00
C ASN A 164 -8.65 7.07 -2.07
N LEU A 165 -9.45 8.12 -1.88
CA LEU A 165 -9.00 9.46 -1.56
C LEU A 165 -9.14 9.65 -0.05
N ILE A 166 -8.02 9.70 0.64
CA ILE A 166 -7.95 9.67 2.10
C ILE A 166 -7.61 11.05 2.61
N HIS A 167 -8.52 11.62 3.40
CA HIS A 167 -8.30 12.88 4.08
C HIS A 167 -7.42 12.67 5.30
N ILE A 168 -6.24 13.28 5.31
CA ILE A 168 -5.33 13.26 6.47
C ILE A 168 -5.74 14.37 7.44
N ASP A 169 -6.02 15.54 6.90
CA ASP A 169 -6.56 16.69 7.62
C ASP A 169 -7.45 17.53 6.68
N ALA A 170 -7.79 18.77 7.07
CA ALA A 170 -8.64 19.67 6.29
C ALA A 170 -8.05 20.10 4.92
N LYS A 171 -6.76 19.85 4.69
CA LYS A 171 -6.04 20.31 3.50
C LYS A 171 -5.34 19.20 2.76
N ARG A 172 -4.78 18.24 3.49
CA ARG A 172 -3.91 17.19 2.98
C ARG A 172 -4.69 15.94 2.63
N VAL A 173 -4.51 15.45 1.42
CA VAL A 173 -5.13 14.20 0.95
C VAL A 173 -4.10 13.28 0.32
N ILE A 174 -4.32 11.98 0.51
CA ILE A 174 -3.57 10.91 -0.13
C ILE A 174 -4.51 10.16 -1.07
N LEU A 175 -4.04 9.87 -2.28
CA LEU A 175 -4.74 9.08 -3.27
C LEU A 175 -4.06 7.72 -3.40
N LEU A 176 -4.87 6.66 -3.48
CA LEU A 176 -4.40 5.30 -3.71
C LEU A 176 -4.89 4.83 -5.08
N ASP A 177 -3.98 4.40 -5.92
CA ASP A 177 -4.34 3.82 -7.20
C ASP A 177 -4.67 2.30 -7.10
N VAL A 178 -5.10 1.71 -8.22
CA VAL A 178 -5.44 0.29 -8.29
C VAL A 178 -4.23 -0.64 -8.11
N ASP A 179 -3.02 -0.15 -8.32
CA ASP A 179 -1.75 -0.86 -8.18
C ASP A 179 -1.15 -0.71 -6.77
N GLY A 180 -1.79 0.10 -5.91
CA GLY A 180 -1.33 0.37 -4.54
C GLY A 180 -0.29 1.50 -4.43
N ASN A 181 -0.05 2.23 -5.52
CA ASN A 181 0.79 3.42 -5.46
C ASN A 181 0.05 4.56 -4.76
N ARG A 182 0.83 5.45 -4.17
CA ARG A 182 0.33 6.62 -3.45
C ARG A 182 0.69 7.89 -4.18
N PHE A 183 -0.22 8.85 -4.11
CA PHE A 183 0.00 10.22 -4.55
C PHE A 183 -0.49 11.16 -3.47
N GLU A 184 0.14 12.31 -3.33
CA GLU A 184 -0.18 13.26 -2.27
C GLU A 184 -0.56 14.63 -2.85
N ILE A 185 -1.61 15.22 -2.29
CA ILE A 185 -1.89 16.66 -2.41
C ILE A 185 -1.70 17.26 -1.02
N PRO A 186 -0.59 17.97 -0.76
CA PRO A 186 -0.28 18.48 0.58
C PRO A 186 -1.25 19.58 1.05
N ASP A 187 -1.77 20.36 0.11
CA ASP A 187 -2.78 21.40 0.39
C ASP A 187 -3.73 21.53 -0.80
N VAL A 188 -4.95 21.01 -0.64
CA VAL A 188 -6.00 21.10 -1.67
C VAL A 188 -6.39 22.55 -1.98
N SER A 189 -6.22 23.48 -1.02
CA SER A 189 -6.50 24.89 -1.22
C SER A 189 -5.42 25.61 -2.03
N ALA A 190 -4.24 25.04 -2.16
CA ALA A 190 -3.14 25.55 -2.98
C ALA A 190 -3.23 25.12 -4.46
N LEU A 191 -4.12 24.20 -4.79
CA LEU A 191 -4.35 23.79 -6.18
C LEU A 191 -4.87 24.95 -7.02
N ASP A 192 -4.52 24.95 -8.30
CA ASP A 192 -5.11 25.87 -9.26
C ASP A 192 -6.64 25.65 -9.38
N LYS A 193 -7.37 26.69 -9.76
CA LYS A 193 -8.85 26.65 -9.85
C LYS A 193 -9.40 25.53 -10.74
N LYS A 194 -8.66 25.12 -11.79
CA LYS A 194 -9.10 24.04 -12.69
C LYS A 194 -8.91 22.69 -12.05
N SER A 195 -7.81 22.50 -11.33
CA SER A 195 -7.52 21.29 -10.56
C SER A 195 -8.49 21.13 -9.40
N ALA A 196 -8.71 22.18 -8.60
CA ALA A 196 -9.65 22.16 -7.48
C ALA A 196 -11.06 21.75 -7.91
N ARG A 197 -11.58 22.33 -9.01
CA ARG A 197 -12.91 21.97 -9.54
C ARG A 197 -13.04 20.49 -9.92
N LYS A 198 -11.96 19.82 -10.34
CA LYS A 198 -12.01 18.42 -10.75
C LYS A 198 -12.18 17.47 -9.57
N ILE A 199 -11.68 17.84 -8.40
CA ILE A 199 -11.75 17.00 -7.19
C ILE A 199 -12.75 17.50 -6.15
N GLU A 200 -13.45 18.62 -6.41
CA GLU A 200 -14.39 19.25 -5.48
C GLU A 200 -15.46 18.28 -4.95
N LEU A 201 -15.88 17.32 -5.76
CA LEU A 201 -16.87 16.30 -5.37
C LEU A 201 -16.34 15.26 -4.39
N TYR A 202 -15.02 15.16 -4.21
CA TYR A 202 -14.38 14.17 -3.34
C TYR A 202 -13.79 14.77 -2.07
N LEU A 203 -13.84 16.13 -1.95
CA LEU A 203 -13.41 16.89 -0.79
C LEU A 203 -14.62 17.24 0.08
#